data_0a561f2951881d541a9a1795e6cc9b0c
#
_entry.id   0a561f2951881d541a9a1795e6cc9b0c
#
_cell.length_a   1.000
_cell.length_b   1.000
_cell.length_c   1.000
_cell.angle_alpha   90.00
_cell.angle_beta   90.00
_cell.angle_gamma   90.00
#
_symmetry.space_group_name_H-M   'P 1'
#
loop_
_entity.id
_entity.type
_entity.pdbx_description
1 polymer ?
#
loop_
_entity_poly.entity_id
_entity_poly.type
_entity_poly.pdbx_seq_one_letter_code
_entity_poly.pdbx_strand_id
1 'polypeptide(L)'
;MQVDIHDTDGLKSLFENTGPVNHILGVATGAERVMAPFMTQTDEEFRGAFNKFWGYTNLARQGIPFLEDNGSLTFVSGTPARKCNPGMSSVSCTGSAVEGLTRALALELAPKRVNVVAPGLIDTGMFDSIGDNKPEVLENISKNILLGRVGQATEVAEAILLVMTNPYMTGTTIDVDGGALLP
;
A
#
# COMPACT_ATOMS: atom_id res chain seq x y z
N MET A 1 14.49 6.39 -14.73
CA MET A 1 13.52 5.81 -15.70
C MET A 1 12.14 5.86 -15.06
N GLN A 2 11.10 6.27 -15.77
CA GLN A 2 9.71 6.22 -15.31
C GLN A 2 9.03 5.06 -16.01
N VAL A 3 8.34 4.20 -15.25
CA VAL A 3 7.67 2.98 -15.76
C VAL A 3 6.30 2.86 -15.09
N ASP A 4 5.30 2.48 -15.86
CA ASP A 4 4.00 2.11 -15.31
C ASP A 4 4.11 0.73 -14.63
N ILE A 5 3.55 0.60 -13.44
CA ILE A 5 3.54 -0.65 -12.65
C ILE A 5 2.75 -1.79 -13.37
N HIS A 6 1.95 -1.45 -14.38
CA HIS A 6 1.22 -2.41 -15.22
C HIS A 6 1.97 -2.76 -16.51
N ASP A 7 3.03 -2.05 -16.87
CA ASP A 7 3.92 -2.37 -17.98
C ASP A 7 4.99 -3.38 -17.54
N THR A 8 4.70 -4.67 -17.71
CA THR A 8 5.59 -5.75 -17.29
C THR A 8 6.92 -5.76 -18.04
N ASP A 9 6.95 -5.38 -19.31
CA ASP A 9 8.17 -5.32 -20.12
C ASP A 9 9.01 -4.11 -19.72
N GLY A 10 8.36 -2.99 -19.44
CA GLY A 10 9.01 -1.80 -18.89
C GLY A 10 9.61 -2.06 -17.52
N LEU A 11 8.89 -2.74 -16.61
CA LEU A 11 9.42 -3.15 -15.31
C LEU A 11 10.63 -4.09 -15.43
N LYS A 12 10.55 -5.09 -16.32
CA LYS A 12 11.66 -5.99 -16.61
C LYS A 12 12.89 -5.22 -17.06
N SER A 13 12.72 -4.35 -18.05
CA SER A 13 13.80 -3.50 -18.57
C SER A 13 14.39 -2.57 -17.49
N LEU A 14 13.53 -2.03 -16.59
CA LEU A 14 13.98 -1.23 -15.47
C LEU A 14 14.95 -2.01 -14.58
N PHE A 15 14.57 -3.21 -14.15
CA PHE A 15 15.41 -4.01 -13.25
C PHE A 15 16.67 -4.55 -13.96
N GLU A 16 16.59 -4.95 -15.22
CA GLU A 16 17.75 -5.35 -16.01
C GLU A 16 18.79 -4.22 -16.13
N ASN A 17 18.33 -2.98 -16.29
CA ASN A 17 19.21 -1.80 -16.37
C ASN A 17 19.73 -1.34 -15.00
N THR A 18 18.97 -1.56 -13.92
CA THR A 18 19.36 -1.15 -12.56
C THR A 18 20.35 -2.16 -11.96
N GLY A 19 20.19 -3.45 -12.26
CA GLY A 19 20.95 -4.53 -11.66
C GLY A 19 20.47 -4.85 -10.24
N PRO A 20 21.28 -5.53 -9.42
CA PRO A 20 20.92 -5.95 -8.07
C PRO A 20 20.53 -4.77 -7.17
N VAL A 21 19.46 -4.96 -6.36
CA VAL A 21 18.95 -3.97 -5.43
C VAL A 21 18.76 -4.56 -4.03
N ASN A 22 18.95 -3.73 -3.01
CA ASN A 22 18.74 -4.16 -1.61
C ASN A 22 17.26 -4.05 -1.18
N HIS A 23 16.51 -3.12 -1.79
CA HIS A 23 15.13 -2.87 -1.40
C HIS A 23 14.27 -2.56 -2.61
N ILE A 24 13.05 -3.13 -2.61
CA ILE A 24 11.99 -2.81 -3.56
C ILE A 24 10.80 -2.29 -2.76
N LEU A 25 10.26 -1.14 -3.18
CA LEU A 25 9.14 -0.50 -2.51
C LEU A 25 7.98 -0.25 -3.48
N GLY A 26 6.83 -0.87 -3.21
CA GLY A 26 5.57 -0.66 -3.92
C GLY A 26 4.65 0.31 -3.19
N VAL A 27 4.61 1.58 -3.62
CA VAL A 27 3.74 2.63 -3.06
C VAL A 27 2.66 3.07 -4.04
N ALA A 28 2.80 2.74 -5.33
CA ALA A 28 1.86 3.13 -6.36
C ALA A 28 0.44 2.61 -6.04
N THR A 29 -0.56 3.48 -6.18
CA THR A 29 -1.95 3.05 -6.04
C THR A 29 -2.50 2.47 -7.33
N GLY A 30 -2.17 3.06 -8.49
CA GLY A 30 -2.46 2.55 -9.83
C GLY A 30 -3.92 2.24 -10.14
N ALA A 31 -4.86 2.69 -9.29
CA ALA A 31 -6.24 2.30 -9.36
C ALA A 31 -7.16 3.49 -9.09
N GLU A 32 -8.20 3.59 -9.87
CA GLU A 32 -9.35 4.41 -9.52
C GLU A 32 -10.06 3.78 -8.32
N ARG A 33 -10.31 4.59 -7.30
CA ARG A 33 -11.01 4.16 -6.09
C ARG A 33 -12.42 4.68 -6.13
N VAL A 34 -13.35 3.86 -6.55
CA VAL A 34 -14.76 4.17 -6.43
C VAL A 34 -15.24 3.74 -5.05
N MET A 35 -15.71 4.72 -4.25
CA MET A 35 -16.37 4.47 -2.98
C MET A 35 -17.88 4.60 -3.19
N ALA A 36 -18.56 3.47 -3.28
CA ALA A 36 -20.01 3.39 -3.49
C ALA A 36 -20.57 2.14 -2.79
N PRO A 37 -21.87 2.12 -2.41
CA PRO A 37 -22.50 0.93 -1.88
C PRO A 37 -22.28 -0.27 -2.80
N PHE A 38 -22.00 -1.44 -2.23
CA PHE A 38 -21.66 -2.65 -2.99
C PHE A 38 -22.65 -2.95 -4.12
N MET A 39 -23.95 -2.79 -3.87
CA MET A 39 -25.00 -3.08 -4.86
C MET A 39 -25.10 -2.06 -6.01
N THR A 40 -24.44 -0.93 -5.90
CA THR A 40 -24.40 0.12 -6.94
C THR A 40 -23.05 0.21 -7.64
N GLN A 41 -22.03 -0.43 -7.09
CA GLN A 41 -20.71 -0.51 -7.68
C GLN A 41 -20.76 -1.47 -8.88
N THR A 42 -20.26 -1.03 -10.03
CA THR A 42 -20.19 -1.88 -11.22
C THR A 42 -19.06 -2.92 -11.09
N ASP A 43 -19.15 -4.00 -11.88
CA ASP A 43 -18.08 -5.01 -11.94
C ASP A 43 -16.75 -4.40 -12.38
N GLU A 44 -16.77 -3.42 -13.28
CA GLU A 44 -15.58 -2.73 -13.78
C GLU A 44 -14.92 -1.90 -12.69
N GLU A 45 -15.69 -1.11 -11.95
CA GLU A 45 -15.20 -0.33 -10.80
C GLU A 45 -14.62 -1.23 -9.71
N PHE A 46 -15.32 -2.35 -9.42
CA PHE A 46 -14.82 -3.30 -8.42
C PHE A 46 -13.50 -3.94 -8.86
N ARG A 47 -13.40 -4.39 -10.12
CA ARG A 47 -12.17 -4.95 -10.71
C ARG A 47 -11.06 -3.91 -10.79
N GLY A 48 -11.40 -2.67 -11.16
CA GLY A 48 -10.45 -1.56 -11.25
C GLY A 48 -9.71 -1.29 -9.93
N ALA A 49 -10.38 -1.45 -8.78
CA ALA A 49 -9.73 -1.34 -7.48
C ALA A 49 -8.58 -2.35 -7.29
N PHE A 50 -8.66 -3.53 -7.92
CA PHE A 50 -7.61 -4.55 -7.89
C PHE A 50 -6.39 -4.24 -8.75
N ASN A 51 -6.41 -3.17 -9.56
CA ASN A 51 -5.24 -2.75 -10.33
C ASN A 51 -4.03 -2.52 -9.42
N LYS A 52 -4.23 -2.00 -8.21
CA LYS A 52 -3.17 -1.90 -7.20
C LYS A 52 -2.52 -3.26 -6.90
N PHE A 53 -3.33 -4.29 -6.66
CA PHE A 53 -2.85 -5.65 -6.37
C PHE A 53 -2.09 -6.23 -7.57
N TRP A 54 -2.63 -6.09 -8.78
CA TRP A 54 -1.97 -6.57 -9.99
C TRP A 54 -0.65 -5.83 -10.26
N GLY A 55 -0.63 -4.51 -10.08
CA GLY A 55 0.60 -3.73 -10.18
C GLY A 55 1.68 -4.21 -9.20
N TYR A 56 1.31 -4.52 -7.95
CA TYR A 56 2.25 -5.05 -6.96
C TYR A 56 2.72 -6.47 -7.28
N THR A 57 1.86 -7.32 -7.86
CA THR A 57 2.30 -8.64 -8.32
C THR A 57 3.27 -8.54 -9.49
N ASN A 58 3.06 -7.59 -10.41
CA ASN A 58 3.98 -7.32 -11.51
C ASN A 58 5.34 -6.83 -10.98
N LEU A 59 5.32 -5.82 -10.10
CA LEU A 59 6.53 -5.30 -9.46
C LEU A 59 7.32 -6.41 -8.75
N ALA A 60 6.64 -7.25 -7.98
CA ALA A 60 7.28 -8.37 -7.28
C ALA A 60 7.90 -9.37 -8.28
N ARG A 61 7.13 -9.82 -9.27
CA ARG A 61 7.61 -10.81 -10.25
C ARG A 61 8.81 -10.34 -11.05
N GLN A 62 8.83 -9.07 -11.46
CA GLN A 62 9.95 -8.52 -12.22
C GLN A 62 11.13 -8.13 -11.34
N GLY A 63 10.89 -7.72 -10.09
CA GLY A 63 11.94 -7.20 -9.20
C GLY A 63 12.63 -8.26 -8.35
N ILE A 64 11.92 -9.31 -7.90
CA ILE A 64 12.48 -10.34 -7.01
C ILE A 64 13.75 -11.02 -7.56
N PRO A 65 13.89 -11.31 -8.86
CA PRO A 65 15.13 -11.86 -9.41
C PRO A 65 16.36 -10.95 -9.21
N PHE A 66 16.17 -9.66 -9.01
CA PHE A 66 17.21 -8.67 -8.79
C PHE A 66 17.37 -8.24 -7.33
N LEU A 67 16.50 -8.75 -6.44
CA LEU A 67 16.56 -8.45 -5.02
C LEU A 67 17.65 -9.31 -4.35
N GLU A 68 18.57 -8.66 -3.64
CA GLU A 68 19.62 -9.34 -2.86
C GLU A 68 19.01 -10.28 -1.81
N ASP A 69 19.74 -11.33 -1.42
CA ASP A 69 19.24 -12.35 -0.48
C ASP A 69 18.89 -11.79 0.90
N ASN A 70 19.62 -10.78 1.36
CA ASN A 70 19.30 -10.03 2.59
C ASN A 70 18.36 -8.84 2.36
N GLY A 71 17.87 -8.68 1.16
CA GLY A 71 17.02 -7.57 0.74
C GLY A 71 15.60 -7.61 1.28
N SER A 72 14.82 -6.57 0.99
CA SER A 72 13.41 -6.51 1.36
C SER A 72 12.51 -5.99 0.24
N LEU A 73 11.33 -6.59 0.14
CA LEU A 73 10.20 -6.11 -0.63
C LEU A 73 9.16 -5.53 0.34
N THR A 74 8.78 -4.28 0.16
CA THR A 74 7.78 -3.62 1.01
C THR A 74 6.63 -3.13 0.17
N PHE A 75 5.41 -3.46 0.59
CA PHE A 75 4.18 -2.95 0.00
C PHE A 75 3.51 -1.94 0.92
N VAL A 76 2.60 -1.13 0.36
CA VAL A 76 1.73 -0.25 1.12
C VAL A 76 0.28 -0.66 0.90
N SER A 77 -0.39 -1.11 1.97
CA SER A 77 -1.83 -1.43 2.00
C SER A 77 -2.64 -0.21 2.47
N GLY A 78 -3.40 -0.36 3.53
CA GLY A 78 -4.17 0.65 4.25
C GLY A 78 -5.13 0.04 5.26
N THR A 79 -5.51 0.80 6.26
CA THR A 79 -6.45 0.37 7.32
C THR A 79 -7.79 -0.17 6.80
N PRO A 80 -8.33 0.25 5.62
CA PRO A 80 -9.55 -0.35 5.08
C PRO A 80 -9.48 -1.86 4.85
N ALA A 81 -8.28 -2.45 4.77
CA ALA A 81 -8.11 -3.91 4.71
C ALA A 81 -8.74 -4.64 5.91
N ARG A 82 -8.83 -3.99 7.08
CA ARG A 82 -9.27 -4.60 8.35
C ARG A 82 -10.42 -3.86 9.02
N LYS A 83 -10.56 -2.55 8.81
CA LYS A 83 -11.69 -1.74 9.29
C LYS A 83 -12.09 -0.78 8.19
N CYS A 84 -13.25 -0.99 7.60
CA CYS A 84 -13.74 -0.16 6.49
C CYS A 84 -15.13 0.39 6.81
N ASN A 85 -15.47 1.50 6.16
CA ASN A 85 -16.82 2.07 6.19
C ASN A 85 -17.68 1.48 5.06
N PRO A 86 -19.00 1.61 5.14
CA PRO A 86 -19.88 1.32 4.01
C PRO A 86 -19.40 2.01 2.72
N GLY A 87 -19.49 1.31 1.60
CA GLY A 87 -19.01 1.81 0.31
C GLY A 87 -17.52 1.52 0.00
N MET A 88 -16.79 0.89 0.91
CA MET A 88 -15.36 0.63 0.73
C MET A 88 -15.03 -0.85 0.41
N SER A 89 -15.98 -1.66 -0.02
CA SER A 89 -15.81 -3.11 -0.20
C SER A 89 -14.66 -3.48 -1.12
N SER A 90 -14.56 -2.86 -2.31
CA SER A 90 -13.47 -3.12 -3.26
C SER A 90 -12.10 -2.70 -2.72
N VAL A 91 -12.04 -1.55 -2.03
CA VAL A 91 -10.80 -1.05 -1.40
C VAL A 91 -10.35 -1.97 -0.27
N SER A 92 -11.29 -2.44 0.56
CA SER A 92 -11.02 -3.38 1.65
C SER A 92 -10.49 -4.71 1.12
N CYS A 93 -11.15 -5.29 0.11
CA CYS A 93 -10.74 -6.54 -0.52
C CYS A 93 -9.32 -6.42 -1.12
N THR A 94 -9.04 -5.33 -1.84
CA THR A 94 -7.72 -5.08 -2.44
C THR A 94 -6.63 -4.97 -1.37
N GLY A 95 -6.87 -4.23 -0.29
CA GLY A 95 -5.92 -4.10 0.82
C GLY A 95 -5.64 -5.45 1.47
N SER A 96 -6.68 -6.24 1.73
CA SER A 96 -6.56 -7.59 2.30
C SER A 96 -5.80 -8.55 1.38
N ALA A 97 -5.99 -8.44 0.05
CA ALA A 97 -5.24 -9.22 -0.93
C ALA A 97 -3.74 -8.87 -0.90
N VAL A 98 -3.37 -7.59 -0.78
CA VAL A 98 -1.96 -7.17 -0.64
C VAL A 98 -1.35 -7.72 0.65
N GLU A 99 -2.06 -7.69 1.78
CA GLU A 99 -1.58 -8.28 3.04
C GLU A 99 -1.44 -9.80 2.94
N GLY A 100 -2.38 -10.47 2.26
CA GLY A 100 -2.31 -11.91 1.97
C GLY A 100 -1.09 -12.26 1.12
N LEU A 101 -0.85 -11.52 0.03
CA LEU A 101 0.32 -11.67 -0.82
C LEU A 101 1.63 -11.50 -0.03
N THR A 102 1.69 -10.48 0.84
CA THR A 102 2.86 -10.24 1.69
C THR A 102 3.21 -11.46 2.53
N ARG A 103 2.23 -12.06 3.20
CA ARG A 103 2.46 -13.27 4.03
C ARG A 103 2.90 -14.48 3.19
N ALA A 104 2.30 -14.68 2.03
CA ALA A 104 2.66 -15.77 1.12
C ALA A 104 4.11 -15.61 0.62
N LEU A 105 4.44 -14.43 0.10
CA LEU A 105 5.78 -14.16 -0.42
C LEU A 105 6.86 -14.20 0.68
N ALA A 106 6.56 -13.83 1.92
CA ALA A 106 7.51 -13.95 3.03
C ALA A 106 7.90 -15.40 3.30
N LEU A 107 6.97 -16.35 3.10
CA LEU A 107 7.26 -17.80 3.24
C LEU A 107 8.03 -18.34 2.02
N GLU A 108 7.66 -17.92 0.81
CA GLU A 108 8.22 -18.46 -0.43
C GLU A 108 9.62 -17.92 -0.74
N LEU A 109 9.95 -16.71 -0.28
CA LEU A 109 11.15 -15.99 -0.70
C LEU A 109 12.25 -15.94 0.38
N ALA A 110 12.04 -16.56 1.54
CA ALA A 110 13.08 -16.57 2.59
C ALA A 110 14.44 -16.99 2.00
N PRO A 111 15.55 -16.31 2.34
CA PRO A 111 15.72 -15.32 3.40
C PRO A 111 15.36 -13.86 3.02
N LYS A 112 14.93 -13.57 1.78
CA LYS A 112 14.44 -12.24 1.40
C LYS A 112 13.22 -11.89 2.26
N ARG A 113 13.13 -10.65 2.72
CA ARG A 113 12.07 -10.22 3.64
C ARG A 113 10.95 -9.52 2.87
N VAL A 114 9.71 -9.82 3.24
CA VAL A 114 8.53 -9.19 2.62
C VAL A 114 7.61 -8.66 3.70
N ASN A 115 7.30 -7.35 3.67
CA ASN A 115 6.46 -6.69 4.66
C ASN A 115 5.46 -5.75 3.99
N VAL A 116 4.47 -5.32 4.75
CA VAL A 116 3.51 -4.31 4.32
C VAL A 116 3.32 -3.25 5.41
N VAL A 117 3.27 -1.99 5.01
CA VAL A 117 2.84 -0.88 5.86
C VAL A 117 1.41 -0.52 5.51
N ALA A 118 0.56 -0.36 6.52
CA ALA A 118 -0.86 -0.04 6.38
C ALA A 118 -1.17 1.33 7.00
N PRO A 119 -1.12 2.41 6.22
CA PRO A 119 -1.47 3.73 6.69
C PRO A 119 -2.97 3.86 6.99
N GLY A 120 -3.30 4.67 7.98
CA GLY A 120 -4.61 5.25 8.17
C GLY A 120 -4.87 6.40 7.20
N LEU A 121 -5.53 7.44 7.71
CA LEU A 121 -5.72 8.68 6.96
C LEU A 121 -4.48 9.56 7.09
N ILE A 122 -3.86 9.85 5.95
CA ILE A 122 -2.59 10.58 5.87
C ILE A 122 -2.82 11.82 5.01
N ASP A 123 -2.43 12.99 5.51
CA ASP A 123 -2.48 14.23 4.75
C ASP A 123 -1.46 14.19 3.61
N THR A 124 -1.97 14.03 2.42
CA THR A 124 -1.21 13.96 1.17
C THR A 124 -1.98 14.67 0.06
N GLY A 125 -1.38 14.78 -1.13
CA GLY A 125 -2.05 15.30 -2.32
C GLY A 125 -3.39 14.64 -2.67
N MET A 126 -3.71 13.51 -2.06
CA MET A 126 -5.00 12.82 -2.22
C MET A 126 -6.20 13.68 -1.71
N PHE A 127 -5.94 14.61 -0.80
CA PHE A 127 -6.96 15.54 -0.28
C PHE A 127 -6.97 16.89 -1.00
N ASP A 128 -6.09 17.12 -1.96
CA ASP A 128 -5.98 18.44 -2.63
C ASP A 128 -7.20 18.75 -3.49
N SER A 129 -7.90 17.74 -4.01
CA SER A 129 -9.16 17.91 -4.76
C SER A 129 -10.30 18.48 -3.93
N ILE A 130 -10.19 18.49 -2.59
CA ILE A 130 -11.19 19.09 -1.68
C ILE A 130 -11.11 20.62 -1.71
N GLY A 131 -9.97 21.20 -2.13
CA GLY A 131 -9.76 22.63 -2.19
C GLY A 131 -9.80 23.31 -0.82
N ASP A 132 -10.43 24.50 -0.74
CA ASP A 132 -10.45 25.34 0.47
C ASP A 132 -11.13 24.68 1.69
N ASN A 133 -11.95 23.66 1.47
CA ASN A 133 -12.62 22.92 2.56
C ASN A 133 -11.72 21.85 3.19
N LYS A 134 -10.50 21.62 2.69
CA LYS A 134 -9.58 20.62 3.19
C LYS A 134 -9.35 20.70 4.70
N PRO A 135 -9.08 21.86 5.33
CA PRO A 135 -8.86 21.97 6.77
C PRO A 135 -10.06 21.48 7.60
N GLU A 136 -11.27 21.90 7.23
CA GLU A 136 -12.50 21.49 7.93
C GLU A 136 -12.76 19.99 7.80
N VAL A 137 -12.56 19.44 6.60
CA VAL A 137 -12.72 18.00 6.34
C VAL A 137 -11.73 17.19 7.16
N LEU A 138 -10.44 17.57 7.19
CA LEU A 138 -9.42 16.89 7.96
C LEU A 138 -9.70 16.98 9.47
N GLU A 139 -10.15 18.12 9.97
CA GLU A 139 -10.56 18.27 11.37
C GLU A 139 -11.73 17.35 11.73
N ASN A 140 -12.75 17.27 10.86
CA ASN A 140 -13.90 16.39 11.09
C ASN A 140 -13.52 14.91 11.08
N ILE A 141 -12.64 14.48 10.19
CA ILE A 141 -12.14 13.11 10.11
C ILE A 141 -11.30 12.77 11.35
N SER A 142 -10.48 13.72 11.82
CA SER A 142 -9.58 13.52 12.96
C SER A 142 -10.29 13.18 14.27
N LYS A 143 -11.56 13.59 14.41
CA LYS A 143 -12.40 13.27 15.59
C LYS A 143 -12.60 11.75 15.79
N ASN A 144 -12.45 10.96 14.73
CA ASN A 144 -12.57 9.51 14.78
C ASN A 144 -11.22 8.79 14.86
N ILE A 145 -10.12 9.54 15.02
CA ILE A 145 -8.76 9.01 15.18
C ILE A 145 -8.35 9.21 16.63
N LEU A 146 -7.84 8.18 17.29
CA LEU A 146 -7.52 8.23 18.72
C LEU A 146 -6.51 9.35 19.06
N LEU A 147 -5.51 9.58 18.18
CA LEU A 147 -4.56 10.68 18.34
C LEU A 147 -5.12 12.07 17.98
N GLY A 148 -6.39 12.18 17.59
CA GLY A 148 -7.08 13.45 17.34
C GLY A 148 -6.57 14.22 16.11
N ARG A 149 -5.81 13.58 15.22
CA ARG A 149 -5.30 14.18 13.98
C ARG A 149 -5.10 13.15 12.88
N VAL A 150 -5.06 13.59 11.65
CA VAL A 150 -4.56 12.79 10.52
C VAL A 150 -3.04 12.65 10.60
N GLY A 151 -2.51 11.57 10.02
CA GLY A 151 -1.06 11.33 9.93
C GLY A 151 -0.40 12.18 8.86
N GLN A 152 0.94 12.21 8.90
CA GLN A 152 1.79 12.85 7.90
C GLN A 152 2.54 11.81 7.07
N ALA A 153 2.87 12.14 5.82
CA ALA A 153 3.61 11.24 4.93
C ALA A 153 4.94 10.78 5.53
N THR A 154 5.62 11.64 6.29
CA THR A 154 6.88 11.32 6.97
C THR A 154 6.73 10.21 8.01
N GLU A 155 5.61 10.17 8.74
CA GLU A 155 5.34 9.13 9.74
C GLU A 155 5.18 7.74 9.09
N VAL A 156 4.58 7.70 7.90
CA VAL A 156 4.50 6.47 7.10
C VAL A 156 5.87 6.08 6.54
N ALA A 157 6.65 7.05 6.08
CA ALA A 157 7.99 6.81 5.54
C ALA A 157 8.94 6.23 6.61
N GLU A 158 8.85 6.66 7.87
CA GLU A 158 9.62 6.10 8.98
C GLU A 158 9.30 4.62 9.21
N ALA A 159 8.01 4.24 9.15
CA ALA A 159 7.62 2.84 9.27
C ALA A 159 8.08 1.99 8.06
N ILE A 160 8.05 2.56 6.85
CA ILE A 160 8.60 1.92 5.66
C ILE A 160 10.10 1.68 5.83
N LEU A 161 10.86 2.69 6.26
CA LEU A 161 12.30 2.55 6.52
C LEU A 161 12.58 1.50 7.60
N LEU A 162 11.76 1.43 8.64
CA LEU A 162 11.89 0.41 9.68
C LEU A 162 11.80 -1.00 9.09
N VAL A 163 10.77 -1.32 8.30
CA VAL A 163 10.59 -2.67 7.73
C VAL A 163 11.61 -2.97 6.63
N MET A 164 12.13 -1.95 5.95
CA MET A 164 13.20 -2.12 4.97
C MET A 164 14.53 -2.48 5.62
N THR A 165 14.86 -1.85 6.75
CA THR A 165 16.21 -1.93 7.35
C THR A 165 16.31 -2.90 8.52
N ASN A 166 15.22 -3.23 9.22
CA ASN A 166 15.26 -4.19 10.31
C ASN A 166 15.37 -5.62 9.77
N PRO A 167 16.49 -6.33 10.02
CA PRO A 167 16.75 -7.65 9.42
C PRO A 167 15.90 -8.79 10.02
N TYR A 168 15.15 -8.52 11.09
CA TYR A 168 14.34 -9.55 11.77
C TYR A 168 12.84 -9.37 11.55
N MET A 169 12.45 -8.50 10.58
CA MET A 169 11.04 -8.24 10.24
C MET A 169 10.71 -8.81 8.87
N THR A 170 9.81 -9.81 8.83
CA THR A 170 9.23 -10.36 7.60
C THR A 170 7.81 -10.88 7.84
N GLY A 171 6.97 -10.85 6.82
CA GLY A 171 5.58 -11.32 6.86
C GLY A 171 4.64 -10.45 7.70
N THR A 172 5.08 -9.26 8.13
CA THR A 172 4.32 -8.41 9.04
C THR A 172 3.55 -7.30 8.33
N THR A 173 2.46 -6.87 8.97
CA THR A 173 1.75 -5.63 8.66
C THR A 173 2.02 -4.63 9.78
N ILE A 174 2.55 -3.46 9.43
CA ILE A 174 2.77 -2.35 10.37
C ILE A 174 1.70 -1.29 10.16
N ASP A 175 0.92 -1.03 11.18
CA ASP A 175 -0.09 0.02 11.18
C ASP A 175 0.52 1.38 11.54
N VAL A 176 0.17 2.40 10.73
CA VAL A 176 0.50 3.80 10.98
C VAL A 176 -0.79 4.59 10.82
N ASP A 177 -1.64 4.55 11.85
CA ASP A 177 -3.05 4.93 11.71
C ASP A 177 -3.57 5.85 12.83
N GLY A 178 -2.72 6.24 13.77
CA GLY A 178 -3.14 7.07 14.91
C GLY A 178 -4.15 6.39 15.85
N GLY A 179 -4.25 5.06 15.80
CA GLY A 179 -5.19 4.27 16.58
C GLY A 179 -6.58 4.13 15.94
N ALA A 180 -6.71 4.42 14.65
CA ALA A 180 -8.01 4.34 13.96
C ALA A 180 -8.59 2.91 13.88
N LEU A 181 -7.76 1.88 13.99
CA LEU A 181 -8.18 0.47 14.05
C LEU A 181 -8.72 0.04 15.42
N LEU A 182 -8.41 0.77 16.46
CA LEU A 182 -8.91 0.46 17.82
C LEU A 182 -10.43 0.69 17.92
N PRO A 183 -11.14 -0.01 18.83
CA PRO A 183 -12.57 0.14 19.02
C PRO A 183 -12.95 1.52 19.54
#